data_4d969e82c4589131b3724ac5bad55022
#
_entry.id   4d969e82c4589131b3724ac5bad55022
#
_cell.length_a   1.000
_cell.length_b   1.000
_cell.length_c   1.000
_cell.angle_alpha   90.00
_cell.angle_beta   90.00
_cell.angle_gamma   90.00
#
_symmetry.space_group_name_H-M   'P 1'
#
loop_
_entity.id
_entity.type
_entity.pdbx_description
1 polymer ?
#
loop_
_entity_poly.entity_id
_entity_poly.type
_entity_poly.pdbx_seq_one_letter_code
_entity_poly.pdbx_strand_id
1 'polypeptide(L)'
;MPIKTKHSKRVVTDKDDARPARLIRLRPVGFPIREMHRNLSINIENLELFELYAKEQWMGSIVSIDDYLFDQRVIPDFAYQVTRALPTGAVKISDNTIIEIDTSDLKQETESKATKIKLTDVIGHSQVKKKCQIVMRYLEEPEQFGDWAPRNVLFYGSPGTGKTMTARALANEVDANFMMVRATDLVGEFVGDGSKRIHELYSTASDNTPTIIFIDELDAIALDRSFQSVRGDVSEIVNALLSELDGLRENTGVVTIAATNNPMLLDKAIRSRFEEELNFKVPSDSERLKILQSYAKTLPLPLDADLAGFVKRIKGFSGRDIKEKLLKAALYKAMLEDSKTVSQRHLEESLKEIDLGISKPPGEMFT
;
A
#
# COMPACT_ATOMS: atom_id res chain seq x y z
N MET A 1 0.75 -37.93 24.12
CA MET A 1 0.97 -38.65 22.85
C MET A 1 1.68 -37.70 21.91
N PRO A 2 2.90 -37.98 21.44
CA PRO A 2 3.64 -37.07 20.61
C PRO A 2 3.21 -37.19 19.14
N ILE A 3 3.01 -36.05 18.50
CA ILE A 3 2.69 -35.93 17.08
C ILE A 3 3.93 -36.31 16.26
N LYS A 4 3.80 -37.34 15.47
CA LYS A 4 4.83 -37.83 14.55
C LYS A 4 4.96 -36.86 13.37
N THR A 5 6.04 -36.09 13.33
CA THR A 5 6.51 -35.41 12.14
C THR A 5 6.92 -36.44 11.08
N LYS A 6 6.19 -36.48 9.98
CA LYS A 6 6.59 -37.25 8.79
C LYS A 6 7.80 -36.56 8.14
N HIS A 7 8.99 -37.08 8.40
CA HIS A 7 10.15 -36.80 7.56
C HIS A 7 9.92 -37.42 6.18
N SER A 8 9.66 -36.59 5.20
CA SER A 8 9.75 -36.96 3.79
C SER A 8 11.21 -37.27 3.49
N LYS A 9 11.48 -38.54 3.16
CA LYS A 9 12.80 -38.98 2.67
C LYS A 9 13.10 -38.25 1.37
N ARG A 10 14.05 -37.30 1.39
CA ARG A 10 14.70 -36.81 0.18
C ARG A 10 15.40 -38.01 -0.50
N VAL A 11 14.90 -38.36 -1.67
CA VAL A 11 15.65 -39.20 -2.60
C VAL A 11 16.81 -38.37 -3.09
N VAL A 12 18.01 -38.71 -2.66
CA VAL A 12 19.27 -38.15 -3.21
C VAL A 12 19.42 -38.77 -4.59
N THR A 13 18.90 -38.12 -5.61
CA THR A 13 19.25 -38.40 -7.00
C THR A 13 20.58 -37.72 -7.30
N ASP A 14 21.48 -38.45 -7.92
CA ASP A 14 22.83 -38.06 -8.33
C ASP A 14 22.81 -36.67 -9.00
N LYS A 15 23.52 -35.70 -8.40
CA LYS A 15 23.54 -34.29 -8.86
C LYS A 15 24.31 -34.10 -10.16
N ASP A 16 25.02 -35.11 -10.66
CA ASP A 16 25.89 -34.95 -11.84
C ASP A 16 25.20 -35.24 -13.19
N ASP A 17 23.93 -35.67 -13.20
CA ASP A 17 23.22 -36.07 -14.44
C ASP A 17 22.00 -35.18 -14.75
N ALA A 18 21.95 -33.95 -14.23
CA ALA A 18 20.86 -33.02 -14.49
C ALA A 18 20.85 -32.56 -15.94
N ARG A 19 19.76 -32.84 -16.67
CA ARG A 19 19.59 -32.41 -18.06
C ARG A 19 19.54 -30.87 -18.17
N PRO A 20 20.06 -30.28 -19.28
CA PRO A 20 19.95 -28.84 -19.46
C PRO A 20 18.49 -28.41 -19.53
N ALA A 21 18.15 -27.36 -18.82
CA ALA A 21 16.83 -26.74 -18.86
C ALA A 21 16.61 -26.05 -20.22
N ARG A 22 15.43 -26.26 -20.82
CA ARG A 22 14.98 -25.50 -21.99
C ARG A 22 14.22 -24.25 -21.58
N LEU A 23 13.40 -24.37 -20.52
CA LEU A 23 12.57 -23.29 -20.02
C LEU A 23 12.47 -23.42 -18.49
N ILE A 24 12.62 -22.29 -17.81
CA ILE A 24 12.31 -22.14 -16.40
C ILE A 24 11.36 -20.93 -16.26
N ARG A 25 10.27 -21.12 -15.52
CA ARG A 25 9.38 -20.01 -15.17
C ARG A 25 9.53 -19.73 -13.69
N LEU A 26 9.76 -18.47 -13.37
CA LEU A 26 10.02 -17.96 -12.03
C LEU A 26 8.85 -17.09 -11.56
N ARG A 27 8.49 -17.22 -10.30
CA ARG A 27 7.53 -16.34 -9.64
C ARG A 27 8.26 -15.57 -8.53
N PRO A 28 8.20 -14.22 -8.50
CA PRO A 28 8.75 -13.44 -7.40
C PRO A 28 8.02 -13.78 -6.09
N VAL A 29 8.76 -14.04 -5.00
CA VAL A 29 8.18 -14.40 -3.69
C VAL A 29 8.48 -13.34 -2.62
N GLY A 30 9.54 -12.54 -2.79
CA GLY A 30 9.97 -11.58 -1.78
C GLY A 30 11.08 -12.12 -0.89
N PHE A 31 11.05 -11.79 0.41
CA PHE A 31 12.11 -12.13 1.38
C PHE A 31 11.63 -13.23 2.35
N PRO A 32 11.70 -14.52 1.99
CA PRO A 32 11.14 -15.59 2.82
C PRO A 32 11.91 -15.84 4.13
N ILE A 33 13.15 -15.33 4.26
CA ILE A 33 14.02 -15.53 5.43
C ILE A 33 13.90 -14.37 6.43
N ARG A 34 13.45 -13.21 5.98
CA ARG A 34 13.19 -12.06 6.84
C ARG A 34 11.68 -11.89 6.92
N GLU A 35 11.07 -11.98 8.10
CA GLU A 35 9.65 -11.68 8.35
C GLU A 35 9.26 -10.21 8.03
N MET A 36 9.95 -9.59 7.11
CA MET A 36 9.62 -8.29 6.56
C MET A 36 8.67 -8.50 5.38
N HIS A 37 7.38 -8.46 5.64
CA HIS A 37 6.35 -8.22 4.63
C HIS A 37 6.48 -6.79 4.06
N ARG A 38 7.58 -6.54 3.35
CA ARG A 38 7.61 -5.47 2.38
C ARG A 38 7.08 -6.08 1.10
N ASN A 39 5.89 -5.70 0.70
CA ASN A 39 5.39 -5.86 -0.66
C ASN A 39 6.31 -5.01 -1.57
N LEU A 40 7.46 -5.56 -1.90
CA LEU A 40 8.28 -5.06 -3.00
C LEU A 40 7.68 -5.70 -4.25
N SER A 41 6.79 -4.96 -4.91
CA SER A 41 6.45 -5.23 -6.30
C SER A 41 7.69 -4.90 -7.12
N ILE A 42 8.42 -5.92 -7.57
CA ILE A 42 9.48 -5.73 -8.55
C ILE A 42 8.78 -5.51 -9.88
N ASN A 43 8.83 -4.29 -10.37
CA ASN A 43 8.41 -3.98 -11.74
C ASN A 43 9.56 -4.34 -12.67
N ILE A 44 9.44 -5.45 -13.39
CA ILE A 44 10.43 -5.86 -14.39
C ILE A 44 9.95 -5.31 -15.73
N GLU A 45 10.38 -4.09 -16.03
CA GLU A 45 10.01 -3.38 -17.25
C GLU A 45 10.63 -3.98 -18.51
N ASN A 46 11.77 -4.65 -18.39
CA ASN A 46 12.48 -5.26 -19.51
C ASN A 46 12.74 -6.75 -19.25
N LEU A 47 11.90 -7.61 -19.83
CA LEU A 47 11.99 -9.06 -19.68
C LEU A 47 13.27 -9.64 -20.29
N GLU A 48 13.79 -9.07 -21.38
CA GLU A 48 15.03 -9.53 -22.01
C GLU A 48 16.25 -9.24 -21.13
N LEU A 49 16.27 -8.05 -20.51
CA LEU A 49 17.33 -7.67 -19.57
C LEU A 49 17.28 -8.53 -18.31
N PHE A 50 16.08 -8.85 -17.82
CA PHE A 50 15.93 -9.76 -16.69
C PHE A 50 16.41 -11.17 -17.02
N GLU A 51 16.10 -11.70 -18.20
CA GLU A 51 16.55 -13.02 -18.63
C GLU A 51 18.09 -13.10 -18.68
N LEU A 52 18.73 -12.09 -19.22
CA LEU A 52 20.20 -11.97 -19.26
C LEU A 52 20.77 -11.95 -17.84
N TYR A 53 20.23 -11.12 -16.99
CA TYR A 53 20.62 -10.98 -15.58
C TYR A 53 20.45 -12.29 -14.80
N ALA A 54 19.31 -12.96 -14.97
CA ALA A 54 18.96 -14.22 -14.32
C ALA A 54 19.91 -15.34 -14.78
N LYS A 55 20.23 -15.40 -16.07
CA LYS A 55 21.21 -16.35 -16.60
C LYS A 55 22.60 -16.13 -15.99
N GLU A 56 23.06 -14.90 -15.94
CA GLU A 56 24.41 -14.57 -15.45
C GLU A 56 24.61 -14.99 -13.98
N GLN A 57 23.58 -14.83 -13.14
CA GLN A 57 23.74 -15.16 -11.71
C GLN A 57 23.44 -16.61 -11.36
N TRP A 58 22.52 -17.29 -12.11
CA TRP A 58 22.11 -18.65 -11.77
C TRP A 58 22.59 -19.73 -12.74
N MET A 59 23.47 -19.35 -13.66
CA MET A 59 24.09 -20.32 -14.59
C MET A 59 24.75 -21.49 -13.84
N GLY A 60 24.50 -22.69 -14.29
CA GLY A 60 25.01 -23.92 -13.67
C GLY A 60 24.22 -24.40 -12.46
N SER A 61 23.27 -23.64 -11.94
CA SER A 61 22.42 -24.07 -10.84
C SER A 61 21.48 -25.18 -11.28
N ILE A 62 21.29 -26.18 -10.39
CA ILE A 62 20.35 -27.29 -10.60
C ILE A 62 19.09 -26.95 -9.80
N VAL A 63 17.95 -26.92 -10.48
CA VAL A 63 16.66 -26.55 -9.90
C VAL A 63 15.55 -27.52 -10.30
N SER A 64 14.57 -27.65 -9.44
CA SER A 64 13.33 -28.39 -9.66
C SER A 64 12.13 -27.45 -9.42
N ILE A 65 10.94 -27.90 -9.82
CA ILE A 65 9.71 -27.18 -9.46
C ILE A 65 9.63 -27.06 -7.93
N ASP A 66 9.19 -25.90 -7.44
CA ASP A 66 9.11 -25.50 -6.04
C ASP A 66 10.44 -25.14 -5.36
N ASP A 67 11.58 -25.22 -6.06
CA ASP A 67 12.84 -24.69 -5.54
C ASP A 67 12.85 -23.15 -5.57
N TYR A 68 13.73 -22.56 -4.73
CA TYR A 68 13.92 -21.13 -4.63
C TYR A 68 15.28 -20.72 -5.15
N LEU A 69 15.30 -19.68 -6.00
CA LEU A 69 16.49 -18.99 -6.44
C LEU A 69 16.54 -17.62 -5.75
N PHE A 70 17.68 -17.30 -5.16
CA PHE A 70 17.87 -16.04 -4.44
C PHE A 70 18.68 -15.06 -5.27
N ASP A 71 18.23 -13.81 -5.31
CA ASP A 71 19.01 -12.73 -5.89
C ASP A 71 20.21 -12.42 -5.01
N GLN A 72 21.40 -12.35 -5.62
CA GLN A 72 22.67 -12.10 -4.91
C GLN A 72 23.27 -10.74 -5.23
N ARG A 73 22.78 -10.03 -6.26
CA ARG A 73 23.45 -8.84 -6.80
C ARG A 73 22.67 -7.55 -6.67
N VAL A 74 21.39 -7.53 -7.10
CA VAL A 74 20.58 -6.31 -7.14
C VAL A 74 19.71 -6.17 -5.90
N ILE A 75 19.04 -7.25 -5.51
CA ILE A 75 18.20 -7.27 -4.30
C ILE A 75 18.57 -8.48 -3.46
N PRO A 76 19.69 -8.43 -2.71
CA PRO A 76 20.18 -9.57 -1.94
C PRO A 76 19.10 -10.18 -1.04
N ASP A 77 19.02 -11.52 -1.06
CA ASP A 77 18.04 -12.34 -0.33
C ASP A 77 16.60 -12.32 -0.89
N PHE A 78 16.33 -11.61 -1.99
CA PHE A 78 15.05 -11.71 -2.66
C PHE A 78 14.91 -13.05 -3.37
N ALA A 79 13.80 -13.76 -3.14
CA ALA A 79 13.57 -15.10 -3.63
C ALA A 79 12.62 -15.14 -4.84
N TYR A 80 12.96 -15.99 -5.78
CA TYR A 80 12.13 -16.41 -6.90
C TYR A 80 11.85 -17.90 -6.78
N GLN A 81 10.58 -18.30 -6.80
CA GLN A 81 10.16 -19.70 -6.82
C GLN A 81 10.10 -20.23 -8.25
N VAL A 82 10.64 -21.41 -8.49
CA VAL A 82 10.51 -22.10 -9.77
C VAL A 82 9.11 -22.71 -9.87
N THR A 83 8.25 -22.15 -10.73
CA THR A 83 6.88 -22.64 -10.93
C THR A 83 6.77 -23.63 -12.07
N ARG A 84 7.71 -23.60 -13.02
CA ARG A 84 7.78 -24.53 -14.15
C ARG A 84 9.22 -24.77 -14.57
N ALA A 85 9.54 -26.02 -14.89
CA ALA A 85 10.82 -26.44 -15.44
C ALA A 85 10.59 -27.43 -16.60
N LEU A 86 11.29 -27.25 -17.70
CA LEU A 86 11.27 -28.15 -18.85
C LEU A 86 12.70 -28.55 -19.23
N PRO A 87 12.97 -29.87 -19.35
CA PRO A 87 12.11 -31.01 -19.06
C PRO A 87 11.75 -31.12 -17.58
N THR A 88 10.72 -31.91 -17.24
CA THR A 88 10.29 -32.10 -15.84
C THR A 88 11.35 -32.87 -15.02
N GLY A 89 11.52 -32.47 -13.76
CA GLY A 89 12.51 -33.01 -12.83
C GLY A 89 13.60 -32.02 -12.49
N ALA A 90 14.74 -32.50 -12.01
CA ALA A 90 15.91 -31.66 -11.74
C ALA A 90 16.58 -31.28 -13.08
N VAL A 91 16.73 -29.97 -13.32
CA VAL A 91 17.30 -29.44 -14.54
C VAL A 91 18.41 -28.44 -14.23
N LYS A 92 19.40 -28.34 -15.11
CA LYS A 92 20.53 -27.42 -14.97
C LYS A 92 20.32 -26.17 -15.84
N ILE A 93 20.45 -25.00 -15.27
CA ILE A 93 20.39 -23.72 -15.99
C ILE A 93 21.65 -23.60 -16.87
N SER A 94 21.45 -23.29 -18.13
CA SER A 94 22.49 -23.17 -19.16
C SER A 94 22.24 -21.94 -20.02
N ASP A 95 23.19 -21.58 -20.90
CA ASP A 95 23.09 -20.44 -21.82
C ASP A 95 21.82 -20.49 -22.70
N ASN A 96 21.38 -21.70 -23.07
CA ASN A 96 20.22 -21.92 -23.93
C ASN A 96 18.88 -22.01 -23.16
N THR A 97 18.91 -21.82 -21.84
CA THR A 97 17.70 -21.85 -21.02
C THR A 97 16.92 -20.55 -21.18
N ILE A 98 15.67 -20.64 -21.55
CA ILE A 98 14.73 -19.49 -21.53
C ILE A 98 14.24 -19.31 -20.10
N ILE A 99 14.41 -18.11 -19.53
CA ILE A 99 13.93 -17.79 -18.18
C ILE A 99 12.77 -16.81 -18.31
N GLU A 100 11.56 -17.29 -18.01
CA GLU A 100 10.34 -16.49 -17.99
C GLU A 100 10.03 -16.08 -16.56
N ILE A 101 9.53 -14.85 -16.37
CA ILE A 101 8.91 -14.42 -15.13
C ILE A 101 7.39 -14.52 -15.24
N ASP A 102 6.79 -15.13 -14.24
CA ASP A 102 5.34 -15.13 -14.07
C ASP A 102 4.93 -13.86 -13.32
N THR A 103 4.46 -12.88 -14.07
CA THR A 103 3.94 -11.62 -13.52
C THR A 103 2.42 -11.67 -13.27
N SER A 104 1.78 -12.82 -13.55
CA SER A 104 0.32 -12.98 -13.41
C SER A 104 -0.15 -12.80 -11.96
N ASP A 105 0.63 -13.26 -10.99
CA ASP A 105 0.32 -13.10 -9.57
C ASP A 105 0.61 -11.67 -9.06
N LEU A 106 1.50 -10.91 -9.70
CA LEU A 106 1.72 -9.50 -9.37
C LEU A 106 0.49 -8.63 -9.72
N LYS A 107 -0.28 -9.03 -10.73
CA LYS A 107 -1.59 -8.43 -11.03
C LYS A 107 -2.69 -8.93 -10.10
N GLN A 108 -2.57 -10.16 -9.54
CA GLN A 108 -3.58 -10.74 -8.66
C GLN A 108 -3.34 -10.48 -7.16
N GLU A 109 -2.11 -10.21 -6.69
CA GLU A 109 -1.87 -9.80 -5.30
C GLU A 109 -2.28 -8.36 -5.02
N THR A 110 -2.45 -7.52 -6.03
CA THR A 110 -3.24 -6.28 -5.88
C THR A 110 -4.73 -6.57 -5.69
N GLU A 111 -5.20 -7.78 -6.01
CA GLU A 111 -6.57 -8.26 -5.79
C GLU A 111 -6.69 -9.36 -4.72
N SER A 112 -5.64 -9.64 -3.92
CA SER A 112 -5.75 -10.63 -2.84
C SER A 112 -6.87 -10.21 -1.89
N LYS A 113 -8.00 -10.94 -1.88
CA LYS A 113 -9.01 -11.14 -0.80
C LYS A 113 -9.08 -10.11 0.36
N ALA A 114 -8.54 -8.91 0.21
CA ALA A 114 -8.93 -7.77 0.98
C ALA A 114 -10.38 -7.52 0.56
N THR A 115 -11.33 -7.83 1.43
CA THR A 115 -12.74 -7.41 1.33
C THR A 115 -12.75 -6.04 0.68
N LYS A 116 -13.33 -5.92 -0.54
CA LYS A 116 -13.38 -4.64 -1.27
C LYS A 116 -14.00 -3.62 -0.32
N ILE A 117 -13.18 -2.73 0.24
CA ILE A 117 -13.62 -1.69 1.18
C ILE A 117 -14.63 -0.83 0.44
N LYS A 118 -15.81 -0.60 1.05
CA LYS A 118 -16.86 0.27 0.52
C LYS A 118 -16.92 1.57 1.30
N LEU A 119 -17.55 2.60 0.74
CA LEU A 119 -17.79 3.86 1.45
C LEU A 119 -18.65 3.68 2.70
N THR A 120 -19.47 2.62 2.75
CA THR A 120 -20.24 2.23 3.95
C THR A 120 -19.34 1.81 5.11
N ASP A 121 -18.17 1.26 4.84
CA ASP A 121 -17.21 0.81 5.85
C ASP A 121 -16.43 1.97 6.47
N VAL A 122 -16.36 3.10 5.76
CA VAL A 122 -15.79 4.35 6.28
C VAL A 122 -16.77 4.95 7.29
N ILE A 123 -16.42 4.97 8.56
CA ILE A 123 -17.28 5.49 9.61
C ILE A 123 -17.15 7.02 9.67
N GLY A 124 -18.28 7.72 9.71
CA GLY A 124 -18.33 9.17 9.74
C GLY A 124 -18.20 9.84 8.37
N HIS A 125 -17.72 11.09 8.37
CA HIS A 125 -17.44 11.90 7.19
C HIS A 125 -18.62 12.06 6.21
N SER A 126 -19.83 12.28 6.70
CA SER A 126 -21.05 12.33 5.88
C SER A 126 -20.97 13.35 4.73
N GLN A 127 -20.37 14.53 4.96
CA GLN A 127 -20.19 15.54 3.94
C GLN A 127 -19.17 15.14 2.88
N VAL A 128 -18.05 14.52 3.31
CA VAL A 128 -17.04 13.97 2.39
C VAL A 128 -17.67 12.91 1.50
N LYS A 129 -18.41 11.96 2.08
CA LYS A 129 -19.11 10.91 1.32
C LYS A 129 -20.06 11.44 0.28
N LYS A 130 -20.84 12.50 0.60
CA LYS A 130 -21.73 13.15 -0.38
C LYS A 130 -20.95 13.71 -1.57
N LYS A 131 -19.78 14.32 -1.33
CA LYS A 131 -18.90 14.83 -2.40
C LYS A 131 -18.26 13.69 -3.19
N CYS A 132 -17.84 12.61 -2.51
CA CYS A 132 -17.36 11.40 -3.18
C CYS A 132 -18.42 10.80 -4.13
N GLN A 133 -19.71 10.87 -3.81
CA GLN A 133 -20.77 10.42 -4.71
C GLN A 133 -20.81 11.21 -6.03
N ILE A 134 -20.43 12.50 -6.02
CA ILE A 134 -20.34 13.30 -7.24
C ILE A 134 -19.15 12.83 -8.08
N VAL A 135 -18.00 12.58 -7.44
CA VAL A 135 -16.82 12.03 -8.10
C VAL A 135 -17.12 10.65 -8.72
N MET A 136 -17.85 9.79 -8.01
CA MET A 136 -18.28 8.49 -8.53
C MET A 136 -19.11 8.63 -9.80
N ARG A 137 -20.12 9.50 -9.78
CA ARG A 137 -20.96 9.77 -10.95
C ARG A 137 -20.15 10.30 -12.13
N TYR A 138 -19.16 11.14 -11.86
CA TYR A 138 -18.26 11.61 -12.92
C TYR A 138 -17.45 10.45 -13.52
N LEU A 139 -16.93 9.53 -12.72
CA LEU A 139 -16.18 8.38 -13.22
C LEU A 139 -17.06 7.38 -13.99
N GLU A 140 -18.35 7.27 -13.62
CA GLU A 140 -19.33 6.42 -14.32
C GLU A 140 -19.81 7.04 -15.64
N GLU A 141 -20.06 8.35 -15.65
CA GLU A 141 -20.64 9.08 -16.78
C GLU A 141 -19.92 10.43 -17.04
N PRO A 142 -18.65 10.42 -17.51
CA PRO A 142 -17.82 11.63 -17.60
C PRO A 142 -18.41 12.71 -18.51
N GLU A 143 -19.09 12.30 -19.59
CA GLU A 143 -19.63 13.20 -20.60
C GLU A 143 -20.73 14.14 -20.07
N GLN A 144 -21.43 13.73 -18.99
CA GLN A 144 -22.48 14.56 -18.39
C GLN A 144 -21.94 15.82 -17.69
N PHE A 145 -20.67 15.81 -17.29
CA PHE A 145 -20.08 16.87 -16.49
C PHE A 145 -19.36 17.95 -17.32
N GLY A 146 -18.84 17.59 -18.49
CA GLY A 146 -18.08 18.52 -19.34
C GLY A 146 -16.98 19.25 -18.55
N ASP A 147 -16.96 20.57 -18.63
CA ASP A 147 -15.97 21.41 -17.93
C ASP A 147 -16.18 21.49 -16.42
N TRP A 148 -17.32 21.03 -15.91
CA TRP A 148 -17.66 21.09 -14.47
C TRP A 148 -17.31 19.82 -13.72
N ALA A 149 -16.52 18.94 -14.32
CA ALA A 149 -16.10 17.69 -13.71
C ALA A 149 -15.19 17.89 -12.50
N PRO A 150 -15.41 17.18 -11.37
CA PRO A 150 -14.54 17.27 -10.20
C PRO A 150 -13.29 16.40 -10.42
N ARG A 151 -12.33 16.89 -11.19
CA ARG A 151 -11.14 16.15 -11.60
C ARG A 151 -10.05 16.14 -10.54
N ASN A 152 -9.95 17.23 -9.76
CA ASN A 152 -8.90 17.40 -8.77
C ASN A 152 -9.53 17.64 -7.40
N VAL A 153 -9.31 16.71 -6.47
CA VAL A 153 -9.89 16.73 -5.13
C VAL A 153 -8.80 16.68 -4.06
N LEU A 154 -8.81 17.61 -3.12
CA LEU A 154 -7.87 17.63 -2.01
C LEU A 154 -8.51 17.06 -0.74
N PHE A 155 -7.95 15.97 -0.22
CA PHE A 155 -8.30 15.42 1.08
C PHE A 155 -7.35 15.98 2.14
N TYR A 156 -7.87 16.65 3.15
CA TYR A 156 -7.03 17.18 4.21
C TYR A 156 -7.58 16.88 5.60
N GLY A 157 -6.69 16.86 6.59
CA GLY A 157 -7.03 16.61 7.99
C GLY A 157 -6.00 15.74 8.70
N SER A 158 -6.19 15.56 9.99
CA SER A 158 -5.25 14.85 10.87
C SER A 158 -4.89 13.44 10.34
N PRO A 159 -3.68 12.94 10.66
CA PRO A 159 -3.31 11.56 10.31
C PRO A 159 -4.28 10.54 10.90
N GLY A 160 -4.52 9.45 10.15
CA GLY A 160 -5.35 8.34 10.62
C GLY A 160 -6.87 8.60 10.65
N THR A 161 -7.35 9.68 10.00
CA THR A 161 -8.78 10.00 9.89
C THR A 161 -9.50 9.31 8.74
N GLY A 162 -8.80 8.52 7.90
CA GLY A 162 -9.43 7.70 6.87
C GLY A 162 -9.33 8.22 5.43
N LYS A 163 -8.46 9.21 5.15
CA LYS A 163 -8.26 9.78 3.79
C LYS A 163 -8.00 8.69 2.74
N THR A 164 -6.94 7.91 2.91
CA THR A 164 -6.55 6.83 1.99
C THR A 164 -7.60 5.72 1.91
N MET A 165 -8.25 5.39 3.05
CA MET A 165 -9.34 4.39 3.09
C MET A 165 -10.54 4.84 2.26
N THR A 166 -10.89 6.12 2.32
CA THR A 166 -12.01 6.69 1.55
C THR A 166 -11.73 6.70 0.05
N ALA A 167 -10.51 7.07 -0.37
CA ALA A 167 -10.12 7.05 -1.78
C ALA A 167 -10.16 5.64 -2.37
N ARG A 168 -9.67 4.64 -1.63
CA ARG A 168 -9.77 3.22 -2.04
C ARG A 168 -11.21 2.72 -2.11
N ALA A 169 -12.04 3.09 -1.12
CA ALA A 169 -13.45 2.72 -1.10
C ALA A 169 -14.20 3.29 -2.31
N LEU A 170 -13.88 4.54 -2.67
CA LEU A 170 -14.44 5.20 -3.84
C LEU A 170 -14.08 4.47 -5.12
N ALA A 171 -12.80 4.14 -5.33
CA ALA A 171 -12.36 3.39 -6.50
C ALA A 171 -13.03 2.00 -6.59
N ASN A 172 -13.15 1.30 -5.47
CA ASN A 172 -13.78 -0.02 -5.42
C ASN A 172 -15.29 0.00 -5.77
N GLU A 173 -16.00 1.08 -5.44
CA GLU A 173 -17.43 1.17 -5.72
C GLU A 173 -17.74 1.40 -7.20
N VAL A 174 -16.89 2.14 -7.90
CA VAL A 174 -17.05 2.42 -9.35
C VAL A 174 -16.18 1.51 -10.23
N ASP A 175 -15.54 0.50 -9.65
CA ASP A 175 -14.62 -0.43 -10.34
C ASP A 175 -13.52 0.30 -11.14
N ALA A 176 -13.06 1.45 -10.60
CA ALA A 176 -11.99 2.24 -11.20
C ALA A 176 -10.61 1.70 -10.82
N ASN A 177 -9.64 1.87 -11.72
CA ASN A 177 -8.24 1.63 -11.39
C ASN A 177 -7.80 2.57 -10.26
N PHE A 178 -7.05 2.07 -9.28
CA PHE A 178 -6.55 2.84 -8.15
C PHE A 178 -5.03 2.87 -8.15
N MET A 179 -4.48 4.00 -8.59
CA MET A 179 -3.03 4.24 -8.63
C MET A 179 -2.62 5.07 -7.42
N MET A 180 -1.94 4.45 -6.46
CA MET A 180 -1.48 5.13 -5.25
C MET A 180 0.01 5.41 -5.32
N VAL A 181 0.39 6.67 -5.10
CA VAL A 181 1.77 7.12 -5.03
C VAL A 181 1.96 8.00 -3.78
N ARG A 182 3.11 7.92 -3.15
CA ARG A 182 3.51 8.91 -2.15
C ARG A 182 4.22 10.05 -2.86
N ALA A 183 3.98 11.27 -2.45
CA ALA A 183 4.65 12.42 -3.04
C ALA A 183 6.19 12.31 -2.95
N THR A 184 6.73 11.71 -1.88
CA THR A 184 8.17 11.42 -1.72
C THR A 184 8.72 10.47 -2.77
N ASP A 185 7.91 9.53 -3.28
CA ASP A 185 8.35 8.54 -4.28
C ASP A 185 8.47 9.15 -5.68
N LEU A 186 7.89 10.35 -5.86
CA LEU A 186 8.03 11.14 -7.08
C LEU A 186 9.38 11.88 -7.15
N VAL A 187 10.08 12.03 -6.01
CA VAL A 187 11.41 12.63 -5.99
C VAL A 187 12.42 11.61 -6.54
N GLY A 188 13.04 11.93 -7.67
CA GLY A 188 14.06 11.10 -8.32
C GLY A 188 15.45 11.27 -7.69
N GLU A 189 16.36 10.38 -8.07
CA GLU A 189 17.78 10.51 -7.70
C GLU A 189 18.50 11.53 -8.58
N PHE A 190 18.01 11.74 -9.80
CA PHE A 190 18.57 12.68 -10.78
C PHE A 190 17.55 13.78 -11.12
N VAL A 191 18.06 14.93 -11.54
CA VAL A 191 17.22 16.05 -12.04
C VAL A 191 16.44 15.58 -13.28
N GLY A 192 15.14 15.82 -13.31
CA GLY A 192 14.24 15.39 -14.40
C GLY A 192 13.54 14.06 -14.17
N ASP A 193 14.03 13.19 -13.29
CA ASP A 193 13.38 11.88 -13.02
C ASP A 193 11.98 12.05 -12.44
N GLY A 194 11.80 13.02 -11.54
CA GLY A 194 10.51 13.24 -10.88
C GLY A 194 9.44 13.73 -11.84
N SER A 195 9.75 14.68 -12.71
CA SER A 195 8.82 15.17 -13.73
C SER A 195 8.46 14.06 -14.71
N LYS A 196 9.40 13.23 -15.12
CA LYS A 196 9.14 12.08 -16.00
C LYS A 196 8.19 11.08 -15.34
N ARG A 197 8.39 10.72 -14.06
CA ARG A 197 7.50 9.83 -13.30
C ARG A 197 6.07 10.37 -13.22
N ILE A 198 5.90 11.69 -13.04
CA ILE A 198 4.59 12.33 -13.04
C ILE A 198 3.91 12.16 -14.41
N HIS A 199 4.60 12.47 -15.49
CA HIS A 199 4.04 12.29 -16.84
C HIS A 199 3.67 10.84 -17.14
N GLU A 200 4.52 9.88 -16.77
CA GLU A 200 4.25 8.44 -16.92
C GLU A 200 3.02 8.00 -16.09
N LEU A 201 2.89 8.50 -14.86
CA LEU A 201 1.74 8.23 -13.98
C LEU A 201 0.43 8.68 -14.63
N TYR A 202 0.38 9.91 -15.13
CA TYR A 202 -0.83 10.47 -15.75
C TYR A 202 -1.12 9.86 -17.12
N SER A 203 -0.11 9.56 -17.93
CA SER A 203 -0.27 8.82 -19.19
C SER A 203 -0.86 7.44 -18.92
N THR A 204 -0.28 6.70 -17.97
CA THR A 204 -0.80 5.37 -17.60
C THR A 204 -2.24 5.43 -17.09
N ALA A 205 -2.58 6.47 -16.33
CA ALA A 205 -3.94 6.67 -15.83
C ALA A 205 -4.94 6.92 -16.97
N SER A 206 -4.55 7.72 -17.95
CA SER A 206 -5.37 8.05 -19.13
C SER A 206 -5.60 6.83 -20.04
N ASP A 207 -4.61 5.96 -20.15
CA ASP A 207 -4.71 4.71 -20.93
C ASP A 207 -5.62 3.66 -20.25
N ASN A 208 -5.89 3.81 -18.95
CA ASN A 208 -6.63 2.83 -18.14
C ASN A 208 -7.86 3.43 -17.44
N THR A 209 -8.63 4.27 -18.13
CA THR A 209 -9.84 4.88 -17.56
C THR A 209 -10.97 3.85 -17.35
N PRO A 210 -11.84 4.02 -16.31
CA PRO A 210 -11.79 5.06 -15.28
C PRO A 210 -10.65 4.82 -14.26
N THR A 211 -9.93 5.89 -13.89
CA THR A 211 -8.79 5.80 -12.98
C THR A 211 -8.84 6.89 -11.91
N ILE A 212 -8.49 6.50 -10.67
CA ILE A 212 -8.22 7.41 -9.56
C ILE A 212 -6.72 7.39 -9.26
N ILE A 213 -6.06 8.52 -9.44
CA ILE A 213 -4.71 8.76 -8.97
C ILE A 213 -4.81 9.29 -7.54
N PHE A 214 -4.20 8.58 -6.57
CA PHE A 214 -4.14 9.02 -5.18
C PHE A 214 -2.70 9.38 -4.80
N ILE A 215 -2.46 10.69 -4.55
CA ILE A 215 -1.15 11.20 -4.14
C ILE A 215 -1.18 11.44 -2.64
N ASP A 216 -0.50 10.60 -1.86
CA ASP A 216 -0.44 10.74 -0.39
C ASP A 216 0.72 11.66 0.02
N GLU A 217 0.56 12.34 1.15
CA GLU A 217 1.58 13.23 1.74
C GLU A 217 2.04 14.33 0.76
N LEU A 218 1.10 14.97 0.05
CA LEU A 218 1.40 16.01 -0.95
C LEU A 218 2.27 17.13 -0.37
N ASP A 219 2.10 17.46 0.91
CA ASP A 219 2.91 18.44 1.64
C ASP A 219 4.41 18.10 1.68
N ALA A 220 4.83 16.86 1.40
CA ALA A 220 6.24 16.51 1.32
C ALA A 220 6.99 17.16 0.13
N ILE A 221 6.28 17.47 -0.96
CA ILE A 221 6.88 18.10 -2.16
C ILE A 221 6.29 19.49 -2.47
N ALA A 222 5.05 19.73 -2.10
CA ALA A 222 4.29 20.92 -2.49
C ALA A 222 4.19 21.97 -1.37
N LEU A 223 5.24 22.13 -0.56
CA LEU A 223 5.30 23.20 0.46
C LEU A 223 5.34 24.58 -0.18
N ASP A 224 4.76 25.56 0.50
CA ASP A 224 4.89 26.98 0.14
C ASP A 224 6.37 27.37 0.05
N ARG A 225 6.71 28.16 -0.96
CA ARG A 225 8.09 28.57 -1.29
C ARG A 225 8.81 29.27 -0.13
N SER A 226 8.06 29.84 0.80
CA SER A 226 8.62 30.45 2.03
C SER A 226 9.23 29.42 2.99
N PHE A 227 8.87 28.14 2.87
CA PHE A 227 9.37 27.03 3.69
C PHE A 227 10.36 26.13 2.95
N GLN A 228 10.58 26.35 1.65
CA GLN A 228 11.53 25.58 0.85
C GLN A 228 12.93 26.22 0.94
N SER A 229 13.88 25.53 1.56
CA SER A 229 15.30 25.76 1.27
C SER A 229 15.56 25.25 -0.14
N VAL A 230 15.92 26.15 -1.05
CA VAL A 230 16.13 26.01 -2.50
C VAL A 230 16.68 24.64 -2.92
N ARG A 231 15.79 23.70 -3.29
CA ARG A 231 16.13 22.50 -4.08
C ARG A 231 15.44 22.63 -5.43
N GLY A 232 16.24 22.80 -6.50
CA GLY A 232 15.75 22.99 -7.86
C GLY A 232 14.84 21.82 -8.34
N ASP A 233 15.16 20.62 -7.91
CA ASP A 233 14.48 19.37 -8.25
C ASP A 233 13.00 19.34 -7.81
N VAL A 234 12.70 19.86 -6.61
CA VAL A 234 11.32 19.91 -6.09
C VAL A 234 10.46 20.89 -6.89
N SER A 235 11.03 22.02 -7.31
CA SER A 235 10.32 23.01 -8.15
C SER A 235 9.94 22.45 -9.51
N GLU A 236 10.78 21.59 -10.09
CA GLU A 236 10.49 20.92 -11.37
C GLU A 236 9.33 19.92 -11.24
N ILE A 237 9.34 19.11 -10.18
CA ILE A 237 8.28 18.15 -9.85
C ILE A 237 6.94 18.89 -9.65
N VAL A 238 6.95 20.01 -8.89
CA VAL A 238 5.78 20.82 -8.65
C VAL A 238 5.22 21.39 -9.96
N ASN A 239 6.08 21.87 -10.85
CA ASN A 239 5.66 22.39 -12.15
C ASN A 239 5.09 21.29 -13.07
N ALA A 240 5.70 20.10 -13.08
CA ALA A 240 5.16 18.97 -13.81
C ALA A 240 3.78 18.56 -13.29
N LEU A 241 3.60 18.48 -11.96
CA LEU A 241 2.30 18.21 -11.36
C LEU A 241 1.26 19.27 -11.70
N LEU A 242 1.60 20.56 -11.64
CA LEU A 242 0.71 21.63 -12.06
C LEU A 242 0.27 21.49 -13.52
N SER A 243 1.19 21.13 -14.41
CA SER A 243 0.89 20.91 -15.83
C SER A 243 -0.09 19.75 -16.02
N GLU A 244 0.08 18.66 -15.29
CA GLU A 244 -0.83 17.50 -15.37
C GLU A 244 -2.21 17.81 -14.78
N LEU A 245 -2.29 18.49 -13.64
CA LEU A 245 -3.56 18.91 -13.03
C LEU A 245 -4.37 19.83 -13.95
N ASP A 246 -3.68 20.71 -14.69
CA ASP A 246 -4.30 21.56 -15.71
C ASP A 246 -4.69 20.77 -16.97
N GLY A 247 -3.88 19.80 -17.36
CA GLY A 247 -4.08 18.95 -18.55
C GLY A 247 -5.24 17.97 -18.43
N LEU A 248 -5.70 17.63 -17.23
CA LEU A 248 -6.84 16.71 -17.02
C LEU A 248 -8.17 17.19 -17.63
N ARG A 249 -8.26 18.45 -18.06
CA ARG A 249 -9.44 18.93 -18.79
C ARG A 249 -9.65 18.21 -20.13
N GLU A 250 -8.59 17.70 -20.72
CA GLU A 250 -8.61 16.95 -21.96
C GLU A 250 -8.77 15.44 -21.75
N ASN A 251 -8.46 14.95 -20.54
CA ASN A 251 -8.49 13.53 -20.17
C ASN A 251 -9.78 13.19 -19.40
N THR A 252 -10.78 12.65 -20.08
CA THR A 252 -12.02 12.19 -19.45
C THR A 252 -11.82 10.89 -18.68
N GLY A 253 -12.45 10.76 -17.51
CA GLY A 253 -12.42 9.51 -16.73
C GLY A 253 -11.20 9.34 -15.80
N VAL A 254 -10.36 10.38 -15.63
CA VAL A 254 -9.27 10.40 -14.63
C VAL A 254 -9.62 11.40 -13.53
N VAL A 255 -9.42 11.00 -12.27
CA VAL A 255 -9.56 11.86 -11.08
C VAL A 255 -8.29 11.81 -10.27
N THR A 256 -7.74 12.98 -9.94
CA THR A 256 -6.63 13.12 -8.99
C THR A 256 -7.17 13.42 -7.61
N ILE A 257 -6.86 12.58 -6.63
CA ILE A 257 -7.13 12.84 -5.21
C ILE A 257 -5.79 13.00 -4.50
N ALA A 258 -5.48 14.19 -4.05
CA ALA A 258 -4.30 14.41 -3.23
C ALA A 258 -4.65 14.46 -1.74
N ALA A 259 -3.74 13.96 -0.89
CA ALA A 259 -3.92 13.99 0.55
C ALA A 259 -2.81 14.78 1.24
N THR A 260 -3.19 15.59 2.22
CA THR A 260 -2.26 16.34 3.08
C THR A 260 -2.74 16.36 4.53
N ASN A 261 -1.83 16.49 5.44
CA ASN A 261 -2.17 16.70 6.84
C ASN A 261 -2.41 18.18 7.17
N ASN A 262 -1.83 19.09 6.41
CA ASN A 262 -1.99 20.53 6.61
C ASN A 262 -2.08 21.30 5.27
N PRO A 263 -3.29 21.64 4.80
CA PRO A 263 -3.49 22.34 3.53
C PRO A 263 -2.93 23.77 3.52
N MET A 264 -2.67 24.36 4.69
CA MET A 264 -2.12 25.72 4.79
C MET A 264 -0.62 25.78 4.48
N LEU A 265 0.06 24.63 4.49
CA LEU A 265 1.48 24.52 4.13
C LEU A 265 1.68 24.34 2.61
N LEU A 266 0.63 24.01 1.86
CA LEU A 266 0.72 23.81 0.42
C LEU A 266 0.95 25.13 -0.32
N ASP A 267 1.76 25.06 -1.37
CA ASP A 267 1.91 26.13 -2.35
C ASP A 267 0.54 26.54 -2.90
N LYS A 268 0.31 27.86 -2.98
CA LYS A 268 -0.99 28.40 -3.39
C LYS A 268 -1.35 28.02 -4.82
N ALA A 269 -0.37 27.91 -5.72
CA ALA A 269 -0.62 27.53 -7.10
C ALA A 269 -1.12 26.07 -7.18
N ILE A 270 -0.49 25.15 -6.44
CA ILE A 270 -0.95 23.75 -6.34
C ILE A 270 -2.35 23.69 -5.74
N ARG A 271 -2.55 24.34 -4.60
CA ARG A 271 -3.83 24.30 -3.89
C ARG A 271 -4.99 24.86 -4.75
N SER A 272 -4.73 25.88 -5.56
CA SER A 272 -5.74 26.49 -6.44
C SER A 272 -6.18 25.59 -7.62
N ARG A 273 -5.49 24.47 -7.86
CA ARG A 273 -5.86 23.48 -8.89
C ARG A 273 -6.85 22.43 -8.39
N PHE A 274 -7.09 22.38 -7.08
CA PHE A 274 -8.10 21.49 -6.51
C PHE A 274 -9.44 22.20 -6.45
N GLU A 275 -10.42 21.73 -7.21
CA GLU A 275 -11.78 22.30 -7.25
C GLU A 275 -12.55 22.03 -5.95
N GLU A 276 -12.24 20.91 -5.29
CA GLU A 276 -12.89 20.47 -4.06
C GLU A 276 -11.87 20.20 -2.96
N GLU A 277 -12.08 20.82 -1.80
CA GLU A 277 -11.29 20.56 -0.59
C GLU A 277 -12.15 19.84 0.46
N LEU A 278 -11.80 18.62 0.82
CA LEU A 278 -12.59 17.76 1.71
C LEU A 278 -11.89 17.56 3.06
N ASN A 279 -12.52 18.07 4.12
CA ASN A 279 -11.97 18.04 5.47
C ASN A 279 -12.30 16.73 6.20
N PHE A 280 -11.28 15.95 6.55
CA PHE A 280 -11.35 14.75 7.35
C PHE A 280 -11.14 15.09 8.84
N LYS A 281 -12.21 15.37 9.54
CA LYS A 281 -12.17 15.69 10.97
C LYS A 281 -11.90 14.44 11.81
N VAL A 282 -11.35 14.65 13.02
CA VAL A 282 -11.31 13.58 14.03
C VAL A 282 -12.73 13.13 14.36
N PRO A 283 -12.96 11.83 14.63
CA PRO A 283 -14.28 11.29 14.82
C PRO A 283 -14.95 11.85 16.09
N SER A 284 -16.26 12.07 16.02
CA SER A 284 -17.13 12.40 17.15
C SER A 284 -17.24 11.21 18.13
N ASP A 285 -17.84 11.42 19.30
CA ASP A 285 -18.05 10.37 20.30
C ASP A 285 -18.81 9.16 19.71
N SER A 286 -19.87 9.40 18.97
CA SER A 286 -20.67 8.34 18.35
C SER A 286 -19.90 7.60 17.24
N GLU A 287 -19.07 8.31 16.48
CA GLU A 287 -18.24 7.71 15.45
C GLU A 287 -17.09 6.91 16.07
N ARG A 288 -16.45 7.42 17.16
CA ARG A 288 -15.42 6.67 17.89
C ARG A 288 -15.96 5.35 18.45
N LEU A 289 -17.18 5.35 18.99
CA LEU A 289 -17.82 4.11 19.45
C LEU A 289 -17.96 3.10 18.31
N LYS A 290 -18.47 3.54 17.15
CA LYS A 290 -18.61 2.68 15.98
C LYS A 290 -17.27 2.16 15.47
N ILE A 291 -16.21 3.00 15.48
CA ILE A 291 -14.85 2.61 15.09
C ILE A 291 -14.31 1.55 16.05
N LEU A 292 -14.45 1.76 17.37
CA LEU A 292 -14.09 0.79 18.40
C LEU A 292 -14.79 -0.55 18.18
N GLN A 293 -16.11 -0.52 17.99
CA GLN A 293 -16.92 -1.72 17.76
C GLN A 293 -16.53 -2.44 16.47
N SER A 294 -16.21 -1.68 15.42
CA SER A 294 -15.76 -2.25 14.14
C SER A 294 -14.43 -2.97 14.29
N TYR A 295 -13.43 -2.34 14.90
CA TYR A 295 -12.11 -2.96 15.12
C TYR A 295 -12.17 -4.10 16.15
N ALA A 296 -13.01 -3.99 17.18
CA ALA A 296 -13.18 -5.05 18.17
C ALA A 296 -13.59 -6.39 17.53
N LYS A 297 -14.42 -6.35 16.48
CA LYS A 297 -14.84 -7.55 15.73
C LYS A 297 -13.72 -8.22 14.96
N THR A 298 -12.64 -7.49 14.67
CA THR A 298 -11.50 -8.00 13.90
C THR A 298 -10.30 -8.42 14.78
N LEU A 299 -10.43 -8.26 16.11
CA LEU A 299 -9.39 -8.69 17.03
C LEU A 299 -9.27 -10.23 17.04
N PRO A 300 -8.03 -10.76 17.11
CA PRO A 300 -7.79 -12.20 17.24
C PRO A 300 -8.34 -12.81 18.53
N LEU A 301 -8.41 -12.01 19.60
CA LEU A 301 -9.00 -12.41 20.88
C LEU A 301 -10.32 -11.66 21.09
N PRO A 302 -11.34 -12.33 21.67
CA PRO A 302 -12.59 -11.65 22.04
C PRO A 302 -12.35 -10.47 22.98
N LEU A 303 -13.05 -9.37 22.76
CA LEU A 303 -13.00 -8.20 23.62
C LEU A 303 -14.13 -8.24 24.64
N ASP A 304 -13.77 -8.27 25.93
CA ASP A 304 -14.70 -8.24 27.05
C ASP A 304 -14.50 -6.92 27.86
N ALA A 305 -15.14 -5.86 27.33
CA ALA A 305 -15.05 -4.53 27.95
C ALA A 305 -16.26 -3.65 27.56
N ASP A 306 -16.64 -2.74 28.44
CA ASP A 306 -17.62 -1.68 28.12
C ASP A 306 -16.99 -0.58 27.27
N LEU A 307 -17.15 -0.71 25.96
CA LEU A 307 -16.60 0.24 24.98
C LEU A 307 -17.22 1.64 25.12
N ALA A 308 -18.47 1.75 25.58
CA ALA A 308 -19.15 3.05 25.72
C ALA A 308 -18.46 3.91 26.79
N GLY A 309 -18.00 3.30 27.87
CA GLY A 309 -17.26 3.98 28.93
C GLY A 309 -15.91 4.57 28.45
N PHE A 310 -15.30 4.00 27.43
CA PHE A 310 -14.00 4.49 26.91
C PHE A 310 -14.12 5.68 25.96
N VAL A 311 -15.26 5.88 25.31
CA VAL A 311 -15.43 6.88 24.23
C VAL A 311 -15.05 8.29 24.65
N LYS A 312 -15.45 8.71 25.88
CA LYS A 312 -15.10 10.04 26.40
C LYS A 312 -13.60 10.18 26.74
N ARG A 313 -12.98 9.10 27.17
CA ARG A 313 -11.56 9.08 27.57
C ARG A 313 -10.60 9.15 26.36
N ILE A 314 -11.04 8.68 25.18
CA ILE A 314 -10.31 8.73 23.93
C ILE A 314 -10.71 9.93 23.05
N LYS A 315 -11.15 11.03 23.66
CA LYS A 315 -11.48 12.26 22.91
C LYS A 315 -10.25 12.73 22.12
N GLY A 316 -10.47 13.02 20.84
CA GLY A 316 -9.40 13.47 19.92
C GLY A 316 -8.65 12.34 19.24
N PHE A 317 -8.88 11.06 19.56
CA PHE A 317 -8.26 9.95 18.87
C PHE A 317 -8.82 9.82 17.45
N SER A 318 -7.91 9.63 16.50
CA SER A 318 -8.24 9.21 15.14
C SER A 318 -8.54 7.70 15.07
N GLY A 319 -9.03 7.20 13.94
CA GLY A 319 -9.23 5.77 13.73
C GLY A 319 -7.93 4.96 13.88
N ARG A 320 -6.79 5.54 13.43
CA ARG A 320 -5.46 4.93 13.60
C ARG A 320 -5.06 4.86 15.06
N ASP A 321 -5.29 5.93 15.84
CA ASP A 321 -4.96 5.93 17.28
C ASP A 321 -5.75 4.87 18.04
N ILE A 322 -7.04 4.74 17.73
CA ILE A 322 -7.92 3.71 18.33
C ILE A 322 -7.38 2.31 18.03
N LYS A 323 -7.01 2.05 16.78
CA LYS A 323 -6.50 0.74 16.35
C LYS A 323 -5.12 0.45 16.92
N GLU A 324 -4.14 1.33 16.66
CA GLU A 324 -2.73 1.06 16.90
C GLU A 324 -2.32 1.36 18.36
N LYS A 325 -2.80 2.47 18.94
CA LYS A 325 -2.38 2.86 20.28
C LYS A 325 -3.22 2.21 21.37
N LEU A 326 -4.53 2.03 21.14
CA LEU A 326 -5.42 1.48 22.16
C LEU A 326 -5.62 -0.03 22.01
N LEU A 327 -6.26 -0.47 20.92
CA LEU A 327 -6.69 -1.86 20.79
C LEU A 327 -5.51 -2.82 20.59
N LYS A 328 -4.52 -2.45 19.80
CA LYS A 328 -3.34 -3.27 19.56
C LYS A 328 -2.47 -3.40 20.81
N ALA A 329 -2.28 -2.31 21.57
CA ALA A 329 -1.57 -2.35 22.84
C ALA A 329 -2.28 -3.24 23.87
N ALA A 330 -3.63 -3.11 23.98
CA ALA A 330 -4.41 -3.95 24.87
C ALA A 330 -4.39 -5.43 24.47
N LEU A 331 -4.42 -5.73 23.16
CA LEU A 331 -4.29 -7.08 22.64
C LEU A 331 -2.93 -7.70 23.01
N TYR A 332 -1.83 -6.95 22.83
CA TYR A 332 -0.50 -7.45 23.14
C TYR A 332 -0.32 -7.73 24.62
N LYS A 333 -0.88 -6.89 25.51
CA LYS A 333 -0.90 -7.15 26.96
C LYS A 333 -1.64 -8.43 27.29
N ALA A 334 -2.84 -8.63 26.70
CA ALA A 334 -3.61 -9.85 26.89
C ALA A 334 -2.83 -11.09 26.43
N MET A 335 -2.11 -11.01 25.30
CA MET A 335 -1.27 -12.09 24.79
C MET A 335 -0.07 -12.38 25.71
N LEU A 336 0.59 -11.36 26.22
CA LEU A 336 1.73 -11.52 27.17
C LEU A 336 1.30 -12.16 28.49
N GLU A 337 0.04 -12.01 28.88
CA GLU A 337 -0.53 -12.62 30.09
C GLU A 337 -1.19 -13.98 29.80
N ASP A 338 -1.03 -14.54 28.59
CA ASP A 338 -1.72 -15.78 28.14
C ASP A 338 -3.25 -15.73 28.33
N SER A 339 -3.83 -14.53 28.30
CA SER A 339 -5.26 -14.31 28.47
C SER A 339 -6.02 -14.73 27.20
N LYS A 340 -7.17 -15.37 27.39
CA LYS A 340 -8.06 -15.77 26.28
C LYS A 340 -8.93 -14.62 25.77
N THR A 341 -8.96 -13.49 26.47
CA THR A 341 -9.80 -12.33 26.15
C THR A 341 -9.05 -11.04 26.41
N VAL A 342 -9.35 -10.01 25.63
CA VAL A 342 -8.91 -8.65 25.91
C VAL A 342 -9.88 -8.05 26.92
N SER A 343 -9.50 -7.89 28.16
CA SER A 343 -10.35 -7.38 29.25
C SER A 343 -10.34 -5.85 29.32
N GLN A 344 -11.30 -5.30 30.06
CA GLN A 344 -11.35 -3.86 30.38
C GLN A 344 -10.05 -3.36 31.01
N ARG A 345 -9.40 -4.16 31.89
CA ARG A 345 -8.13 -3.82 32.52
C ARG A 345 -7.04 -3.56 31.47
N HIS A 346 -6.90 -4.41 30.45
CA HIS A 346 -5.90 -4.23 29.39
C HIS A 346 -6.10 -2.92 28.63
N LEU A 347 -7.34 -2.52 28.36
CA LEU A 347 -7.66 -1.23 27.74
C LEU A 347 -7.32 -0.06 28.66
N GLU A 348 -7.62 -0.15 29.95
CA GLU A 348 -7.33 0.91 30.91
C GLU A 348 -5.84 1.14 31.11
N GLU A 349 -5.06 0.07 31.17
CA GLU A 349 -3.60 0.14 31.26
C GLU A 349 -2.98 0.74 30.00
N SER A 350 -3.49 0.37 28.84
CA SER A 350 -3.05 0.95 27.55
C SER A 350 -3.35 2.44 27.47
N LEU A 351 -4.51 2.89 27.96
CA LEU A 351 -4.83 4.31 28.05
C LEU A 351 -3.90 5.06 29.01
N LYS A 352 -3.61 4.51 30.19
CA LYS A 352 -2.68 5.13 31.14
C LYS A 352 -1.30 5.35 30.52
N GLU A 353 -0.79 4.39 29.75
CA GLU A 353 0.49 4.53 29.06
C GLU A 353 0.48 5.63 28.00
N ILE A 354 -0.63 5.77 27.26
CA ILE A 354 -0.80 6.85 26.30
C ILE A 354 -0.81 8.21 27.00
N ASP A 355 -1.55 8.34 28.09
CA ASP A 355 -1.68 9.58 28.88
C ASP A 355 -0.33 9.99 29.51
N LEU A 356 0.53 9.04 29.87
CA LEU A 356 1.87 9.26 30.41
C LEU A 356 2.92 9.54 29.32
N GLY A 357 2.57 9.50 28.03
CA GLY A 357 3.52 9.66 26.94
C GLY A 357 4.52 8.50 26.76
N ILE A 358 4.26 7.35 27.41
CA ILE A 358 5.16 6.18 27.47
C ILE A 358 4.94 5.23 26.28
N SER A 359 4.15 5.58 25.27
CA SER A 359 3.93 4.70 24.13
C SER A 359 5.22 4.55 23.31
N LYS A 360 6.06 3.58 23.70
CA LYS A 360 7.17 3.12 22.87
C LYS A 360 6.62 2.43 21.61
N PRO A 361 7.24 2.65 20.45
CA PRO A 361 6.88 1.88 19.26
C PRO A 361 7.13 0.38 19.49
N PRO A 362 6.30 -0.52 18.95
CA PRO A 362 6.35 -1.98 19.20
C PRO A 362 7.70 -2.67 18.92
N GLY A 363 8.61 -2.03 18.18
CA GLY A 363 9.92 -2.58 17.84
C GLY A 363 10.96 -2.59 18.96
N GLU A 364 10.71 -1.89 20.08
CA GLU A 364 11.67 -1.82 21.21
C GLU A 364 11.29 -2.73 22.41
N MET A 365 10.21 -3.51 22.30
CA MET A 365 9.82 -4.45 23.36
C MET A 365 10.57 -5.80 23.29
N PHE A 366 11.40 -6.02 22.29
CA PHE A 366 12.09 -7.30 22.05
C PHE A 366 13.62 -7.16 21.99
N THR A 367 14.20 -6.25 22.77
CA THR A 367 15.66 -6.21 23.02
C THR A 367 16.00 -6.73 24.39
#